data_25dc28dbc83c55cc6de06091a2c2a5d3
#
_entry.id   25dc28dbc83c55cc6de06091a2c2a5d3
#
_cell.length_a   1.000
_cell.length_b   1.000
_cell.length_c   1.000
_cell.angle_alpha   90.00
_cell.angle_beta   90.00
_cell.angle_gamma   90.00
#
_symmetry.space_group_name_H-M   'P 1'
#
loop_
_entity.id
_entity.type
_entity.pdbx_description
1 polymer ?
#
loop_
_entity_poly.entity_id
_entity_poly.type
_entity_poly.pdbx_seq_one_letter_code
_entity_poly.pdbx_strand_id
1 'polypeptide(L)'
;MKKIIATLLLIVTSNSLAFGSGLKNVEIIEGWKNSDSSIVLGLKISLNDGWTTYWHTPGPIGLKPKFDFSNSVNINKVEVLWPGPKVLGTSGFEYIGYENEVVLPLTVEAKISTEPINLKITGNIGICYDVCIPIEFKLQSGLKTITREISPDLLAALTSLSLIHISEPTRPY
;
A
#
# COMPACT_ATOMS: atom_id res chain seq x y z
N MET A 1 59.78 -5.05 -37.18
CA MET A 1 59.19 -3.86 -36.55
C MET A 1 57.67 -4.11 -36.41
N LYS A 2 57.20 -4.56 -35.23
CA LYS A 2 55.77 -4.85 -34.97
C LYS A 2 55.13 -3.59 -34.40
N LYS A 3 54.17 -2.98 -35.13
CA LYS A 3 53.38 -1.85 -34.61
C LYS A 3 52.28 -2.38 -33.70
N ILE A 4 52.35 -2.06 -32.41
CA ILE A 4 51.30 -2.34 -31.43
C ILE A 4 50.29 -1.19 -31.50
N ILE A 5 49.09 -1.46 -32.02
CA ILE A 5 47.98 -0.54 -32.02
C ILE A 5 47.26 -0.74 -30.66
N ALA A 6 47.41 0.20 -29.73
CA ALA A 6 46.69 0.22 -28.49
C ALA A 6 45.30 0.80 -28.74
N THR A 7 44.29 -0.06 -28.78
CA THR A 7 42.88 0.35 -28.85
C THR A 7 42.42 0.84 -27.47
N LEU A 8 42.25 2.15 -27.32
CA LEU A 8 41.72 2.77 -26.11
C LEU A 8 40.21 2.52 -26.05
N LEU A 9 39.77 1.59 -25.20
CA LEU A 9 38.35 1.31 -24.96
C LEU A 9 37.78 2.40 -24.05
N LEU A 10 37.00 3.33 -24.61
CA LEU A 10 36.30 4.38 -23.86
C LEU A 10 35.10 3.78 -23.19
N ILE A 11 35.20 3.49 -21.87
CA ILE A 11 34.09 3.03 -21.07
C ILE A 11 33.21 4.24 -20.73
N VAL A 12 32.11 4.41 -21.47
CA VAL A 12 31.06 5.37 -21.14
C VAL A 12 30.24 4.80 -19.99
N THR A 13 30.52 5.23 -18.77
CA THR A 13 29.67 4.93 -17.61
C THR A 13 28.41 5.77 -17.71
N SER A 14 27.30 5.18 -18.12
CA SER A 14 25.96 5.79 -18.07
C SER A 14 25.56 5.93 -16.61
N ASN A 15 25.76 7.11 -16.03
CA ASN A 15 25.12 7.46 -14.76
C ASN A 15 23.61 7.60 -15.01
N SER A 16 22.85 6.53 -14.79
CA SER A 16 21.40 6.62 -14.68
C SER A 16 21.10 7.41 -13.41
N LEU A 17 20.66 8.65 -13.56
CA LEU A 17 20.02 9.41 -12.50
C LEU A 17 18.73 8.65 -12.15
N ALA A 18 18.80 7.78 -11.16
CA ALA A 18 17.62 7.23 -10.53
C ALA A 18 16.93 8.42 -9.84
N PHE A 19 15.92 9.00 -10.46
CA PHE A 19 14.95 9.81 -9.76
C PHE A 19 14.35 8.90 -8.70
N GLY A 20 14.76 9.08 -7.45
CA GLY A 20 14.23 8.31 -6.34
C GLY A 20 12.72 8.50 -6.32
N SER A 21 11.97 7.44 -6.61
CA SER A 21 10.54 7.45 -6.42
C SER A 21 10.31 7.78 -4.94
N GLY A 22 9.34 8.66 -4.61
CA GLY A 22 9.00 8.97 -3.22
C GLY A 22 8.51 7.75 -2.43
N LEU A 23 8.24 6.63 -3.11
CA LEU A 23 7.90 5.35 -2.53
C LEU A 23 9.17 4.66 -2.02
N LYS A 24 9.22 4.38 -0.70
CA LYS A 24 10.31 3.69 -0.03
C LYS A 24 10.09 2.18 0.00
N ASN A 25 8.88 1.74 0.40
CA ASN A 25 8.53 0.32 0.48
C ASN A 25 7.01 0.13 0.45
N VAL A 26 6.56 -1.03 -0.04
CA VAL A 26 5.20 -1.53 0.16
C VAL A 26 5.31 -3.00 0.54
N GLU A 27 4.69 -3.37 1.66
CA GLU A 27 4.78 -4.72 2.20
C GLU A 27 3.47 -5.17 2.86
N ILE A 28 3.32 -6.48 3.00
CA ILE A 28 2.24 -7.09 3.76
C ILE A 28 2.76 -7.41 5.16
N ILE A 29 2.13 -6.81 6.16
CA ILE A 29 2.35 -7.16 7.58
C ILE A 29 1.43 -8.32 7.92
N GLU A 30 2.01 -9.41 8.42
CA GLU A 30 1.24 -10.54 8.92
C GLU A 30 0.46 -10.14 10.19
N GLY A 31 -0.73 -10.67 10.30
CA GLY A 31 -1.61 -10.42 11.44
C GLY A 31 -2.13 -11.70 12.06
N TRP A 32 -3.44 -11.85 12.23
CA TRP A 32 -4.04 -12.97 12.94
C TRP A 32 -5.33 -13.47 12.26
N LYS A 33 -5.78 -14.63 12.69
CA LYS A 33 -7.05 -15.20 12.30
C LYS A 33 -8.09 -14.92 13.39
N ASN A 34 -9.23 -14.40 13.01
CA ASN A 34 -10.38 -14.19 13.89
C ASN A 34 -11.14 -15.50 14.16
N SER A 35 -12.05 -15.45 15.14
CA SER A 35 -12.93 -16.59 15.48
C SER A 35 -13.88 -16.99 14.35
N ASP A 36 -14.25 -16.04 13.48
CA ASP A 36 -15.09 -16.26 12.28
C ASP A 36 -14.32 -16.79 11.08
N SER A 37 -13.03 -17.11 11.27
CA SER A 37 -12.10 -17.57 10.25
C SER A 37 -11.64 -16.51 9.25
N SER A 38 -12.00 -15.27 9.40
CA SER A 38 -11.39 -14.16 8.66
C SER A 38 -9.95 -13.92 9.12
N ILE A 39 -9.11 -13.39 8.23
CA ILE A 39 -7.72 -13.08 8.50
C ILE A 39 -7.54 -11.57 8.46
N VAL A 40 -6.91 -11.01 9.47
CA VAL A 40 -6.52 -9.60 9.52
C VAL A 40 -5.05 -9.49 9.16
N LEU A 41 -4.73 -8.57 8.24
CA LEU A 41 -3.39 -8.27 7.74
C LEU A 41 -3.19 -6.77 7.69
N GLY A 42 -1.96 -6.30 7.46
CA GLY A 42 -1.66 -4.91 7.15
C GLY A 42 -1.04 -4.77 5.77
N LEU A 43 -1.51 -3.81 4.98
CA LEU A 43 -0.79 -3.30 3.82
C LEU A 43 -0.05 -2.04 4.25
N LYS A 44 1.25 -2.15 4.47
CA LYS A 44 2.11 -1.03 4.87
C LYS A 44 2.68 -0.34 3.64
N ILE A 45 2.47 0.96 3.54
CA ILE A 45 3.01 1.82 2.51
C ILE A 45 3.93 2.82 3.20
N SER A 46 5.22 2.74 2.91
CA SER A 46 6.24 3.64 3.46
C SER A 46 6.77 4.55 2.36
N LEU A 47 6.79 5.83 2.63
CA LEU A 47 7.26 6.88 1.73
C LEU A 47 8.56 7.50 2.26
N ASN A 48 9.28 8.20 1.42
CA ASN A 48 10.38 9.02 1.84
C ASN A 48 9.87 10.24 2.64
N ASP A 49 10.73 10.82 3.46
CA ASP A 49 10.37 11.93 4.34
C ASP A 49 9.74 13.11 3.57
N GLY A 50 8.63 13.61 4.09
CA GLY A 50 7.86 14.69 3.49
C GLY A 50 6.95 14.28 2.32
N TRP A 51 7.04 13.03 1.85
CA TRP A 51 6.09 12.52 0.86
C TRP A 51 4.78 12.10 1.50
N THR A 52 3.70 12.21 0.72
CA THR A 52 2.33 11.93 1.15
C THR A 52 1.66 10.97 0.19
N THR A 53 0.60 10.31 0.66
CA THR A 53 -0.32 9.52 -0.18
C THR A 53 -1.76 9.82 0.21
N TYR A 54 -2.70 9.37 -0.61
CA TYR A 54 -4.10 9.74 -0.49
C TYR A 54 -4.93 8.75 0.33
N TRP A 55 -5.97 9.27 0.97
CA TRP A 55 -7.06 8.49 1.56
C TRP A 55 -8.01 7.99 0.47
N HIS A 56 -8.96 7.08 0.81
CA HIS A 56 -9.92 6.54 -0.16
C HIS A 56 -10.85 7.60 -0.78
N THR A 57 -11.06 8.71 -0.09
CA THR A 57 -11.80 9.88 -0.58
C THR A 57 -10.93 11.11 -0.44
N PRO A 58 -10.00 11.33 -1.40
CA PRO A 58 -8.92 12.29 -1.24
C PRO A 58 -9.32 13.76 -1.43
N GLY A 59 -10.55 14.02 -1.87
CA GLY A 59 -10.99 15.34 -2.29
C GLY A 59 -10.84 15.57 -3.80
N PRO A 60 -11.17 16.79 -4.28
CA PRO A 60 -11.34 17.07 -5.72
C PRO A 60 -10.04 16.98 -6.54
N ILE A 61 -8.89 17.21 -5.93
CA ILE A 61 -7.58 17.21 -6.60
C ILE A 61 -6.76 15.93 -6.35
N GLY A 62 -7.25 15.00 -5.50
CA GLY A 62 -6.50 13.82 -5.10
C GLY A 62 -6.67 12.64 -6.05
N LEU A 63 -5.66 11.77 -6.09
CA LEU A 63 -5.68 10.51 -6.82
C LEU A 63 -6.22 9.39 -5.92
N LYS A 64 -7.45 8.94 -6.19
CA LYS A 64 -8.09 7.87 -5.41
C LYS A 64 -7.29 6.56 -5.51
N PRO A 65 -6.81 5.99 -4.37
CA PRO A 65 -6.17 4.69 -4.35
C PRO A 65 -7.09 3.59 -4.88
N LYS A 66 -6.49 2.63 -5.61
CA LYS A 66 -7.19 1.45 -6.15
C LYS A 66 -6.40 0.20 -5.82
N PHE A 67 -7.08 -0.82 -5.33
CA PHE A 67 -6.49 -2.13 -5.06
C PHE A 67 -7.31 -3.21 -5.76
N ASP A 68 -6.63 -4.08 -6.49
CA ASP A 68 -7.20 -5.24 -7.17
C ASP A 68 -6.66 -6.52 -6.53
N PHE A 69 -7.58 -7.37 -6.12
CA PHE A 69 -7.32 -8.67 -5.49
C PHE A 69 -7.78 -9.85 -6.35
N SER A 70 -8.25 -9.61 -7.57
CA SER A 70 -8.91 -10.59 -8.44
C SER A 70 -8.04 -11.80 -8.78
N ASN A 71 -6.70 -11.63 -8.78
CA ASN A 71 -5.74 -12.69 -9.06
C ASN A 71 -5.39 -13.56 -7.83
N SER A 72 -6.02 -13.32 -6.69
CA SER A 72 -5.83 -14.11 -5.48
C SER A 72 -6.50 -15.47 -5.58
N VAL A 73 -5.99 -16.44 -4.79
CA VAL A 73 -6.52 -17.80 -4.74
C VAL A 73 -7.16 -18.06 -3.38
N ASN A 74 -8.34 -18.69 -3.39
CA ASN A 74 -9.14 -19.05 -2.22
C ASN A 74 -9.58 -17.83 -1.38
N ILE A 75 -9.89 -16.70 -2.04
CA ILE A 75 -10.42 -15.50 -1.39
C ILE A 75 -11.85 -15.24 -1.87
N ASN A 76 -12.76 -15.08 -0.91
CA ASN A 76 -14.15 -14.67 -1.13
C ASN A 76 -14.27 -13.13 -1.16
N LYS A 77 -13.71 -12.46 -0.13
CA LYS A 77 -13.79 -11.01 0.05
C LYS A 77 -12.49 -10.49 0.63
N VAL A 78 -12.07 -9.31 0.20
CA VAL A 78 -11.08 -8.48 0.88
C VAL A 78 -11.72 -7.14 1.18
N GLU A 79 -11.64 -6.70 2.41
CA GLU A 79 -12.07 -5.38 2.85
C GLU A 79 -10.84 -4.58 3.28
N VAL A 80 -10.70 -3.37 2.75
CA VAL A 80 -9.62 -2.44 3.11
C VAL A 80 -10.18 -1.46 4.13
N LEU A 81 -9.58 -1.45 5.31
CA LEU A 81 -9.94 -0.52 6.38
C LEU A 81 -9.00 0.70 6.31
N TRP A 82 -9.56 1.87 6.58
CA TRP A 82 -8.84 3.12 6.41
C TRP A 82 -8.65 3.83 7.75
N PRO A 83 -7.41 3.95 8.26
CA PRO A 83 -7.11 4.74 9.45
C PRO A 83 -7.54 6.20 9.28
N GLY A 84 -7.69 6.91 10.40
CA GLY A 84 -8.04 8.33 10.38
C GLY A 84 -7.01 9.15 9.58
N PRO A 85 -7.42 9.84 8.50
CA PRO A 85 -6.51 10.61 7.65
C PRO A 85 -6.28 12.01 8.24
N LYS A 86 -5.33 12.73 7.63
CA LYS A 86 -5.08 14.17 7.86
C LYS A 86 -5.56 14.99 6.67
N VAL A 87 -5.86 16.26 6.92
CA VAL A 87 -5.97 17.28 5.86
C VAL A 87 -4.56 17.78 5.57
N LEU A 88 -4.15 17.67 4.32
CA LEU A 88 -2.81 17.96 3.83
C LEU A 88 -2.88 18.99 2.70
N GLY A 89 -1.73 19.54 2.31
CA GLY A 89 -1.64 20.56 1.26
C GLY A 89 -1.65 21.97 1.81
N THR A 90 -1.86 22.95 0.93
CA THR A 90 -1.91 24.37 1.25
C THR A 90 -3.30 24.92 0.98
N SER A 91 -3.61 26.09 1.58
CA SER A 91 -4.93 26.73 1.43
C SER A 91 -5.36 26.84 -0.04
N GLY A 92 -6.54 26.28 -0.36
CA GLY A 92 -7.09 26.20 -1.72
C GLY A 92 -6.63 24.98 -2.53
N PHE A 93 -5.65 24.20 -2.03
CA PHE A 93 -5.16 22.94 -2.63
C PHE A 93 -5.09 21.82 -1.59
N GLU A 94 -6.11 21.74 -0.75
CA GLU A 94 -6.19 20.75 0.32
C GLU A 94 -6.65 19.41 -0.22
N TYR A 95 -6.10 18.33 0.33
CA TYR A 95 -6.50 16.96 0.08
C TYR A 95 -6.44 16.14 1.38
N ILE A 96 -7.03 14.97 1.35
CA ILE A 96 -7.11 14.07 2.50
C ILE A 96 -6.19 12.87 2.27
N GLY A 97 -5.29 12.61 3.22
CA GLY A 97 -4.28 11.58 3.04
C GLY A 97 -3.40 11.31 4.26
N TYR A 98 -2.24 10.74 4.00
CA TYR A 98 -1.26 10.31 4.99
C TYR A 98 0.14 10.80 4.64
N GLU A 99 0.96 11.07 5.66
CA GLU A 99 2.34 11.51 5.53
C GLU A 99 3.29 10.36 5.89
N ASN A 100 4.37 10.23 5.13
CA ASN A 100 5.49 9.33 5.34
C ASN A 100 5.13 7.83 5.37
N GLU A 101 4.10 7.43 6.10
CA GLU A 101 3.73 6.04 6.26
C GLU A 101 2.24 5.87 6.56
N VAL A 102 1.67 4.77 6.06
CA VAL A 102 0.34 4.31 6.47
C VAL A 102 0.29 2.78 6.47
N VAL A 103 -0.39 2.21 7.44
CA VAL A 103 -0.79 0.80 7.44
C VAL A 103 -2.28 0.75 7.21
N LEU A 104 -2.69 0.13 6.12
CA LEU A 104 -4.09 -0.14 5.80
C LEU A 104 -4.43 -1.56 6.28
N PRO A 105 -5.24 -1.74 7.32
CA PRO A 105 -5.67 -3.07 7.71
C PRO A 105 -6.55 -3.69 6.61
N LEU A 106 -6.32 -4.97 6.34
CA LEU A 106 -7.08 -5.77 5.40
C LEU A 106 -7.80 -6.88 6.15
N THR A 107 -9.10 -7.04 5.95
CA THR A 107 -9.84 -8.22 6.39
C THR A 107 -10.05 -9.14 5.19
N VAL A 108 -9.55 -10.37 5.27
CA VAL A 108 -9.58 -11.35 4.18
C VAL A 108 -10.45 -12.53 4.60
N GLU A 109 -11.49 -12.81 3.82
CA GLU A 109 -12.36 -13.96 3.98
C GLU A 109 -12.00 -15.06 2.96
N ALA A 110 -11.73 -16.27 3.44
CA ALA A 110 -11.50 -17.42 2.57
C ALA A 110 -12.80 -17.94 1.94
N LYS A 111 -12.74 -18.49 0.73
CA LYS A 111 -13.85 -19.28 0.15
C LYS A 111 -14.00 -20.60 0.88
N ILE A 112 -12.87 -21.27 1.15
CA ILE A 112 -12.78 -22.56 1.83
C ILE A 112 -11.79 -22.37 2.99
N SER A 113 -12.29 -22.40 4.22
CA SER A 113 -11.52 -22.06 5.43
C SER A 113 -10.40 -23.06 5.76
N THR A 114 -10.42 -24.26 5.18
CA THR A 114 -9.41 -25.32 5.35
C THR A 114 -8.31 -25.28 4.29
N GLU A 115 -8.47 -24.50 3.24
CA GLU A 115 -7.50 -24.41 2.15
C GLU A 115 -6.58 -23.20 2.32
N PRO A 116 -5.34 -23.29 1.81
CA PRO A 116 -4.39 -22.17 1.83
C PRO A 116 -4.92 -20.97 1.03
N ILE A 117 -4.65 -19.78 1.55
CA ILE A 117 -4.91 -18.53 0.85
C ILE A 117 -3.61 -18.05 0.19
N ASN A 118 -3.71 -17.60 -1.06
CA ASN A 118 -2.66 -16.87 -1.75
C ASN A 118 -3.20 -15.49 -2.12
N LEU A 119 -2.80 -14.49 -1.34
CA LEU A 119 -3.20 -13.10 -1.54
C LEU A 119 -2.29 -12.47 -2.59
N LYS A 120 -2.88 -11.90 -3.63
CA LYS A 120 -2.21 -11.07 -4.63
C LYS A 120 -2.86 -9.70 -4.66
N ILE A 121 -2.04 -8.66 -4.58
CA ILE A 121 -2.48 -7.27 -4.58
C ILE A 121 -1.83 -6.56 -5.76
N THR A 122 -2.63 -5.99 -6.66
CA THR A 122 -2.18 -4.95 -7.59
C THR A 122 -2.72 -3.62 -7.08
N GLY A 123 -1.82 -2.73 -6.64
CA GLY A 123 -2.17 -1.43 -6.11
C GLY A 123 -1.79 -0.31 -7.08
N ASN A 124 -2.65 0.70 -7.18
CA ASN A 124 -2.35 1.95 -7.87
C ASN A 124 -2.66 3.10 -6.89
N ILE A 125 -1.63 3.84 -6.51
CA ILE A 125 -1.70 4.93 -5.53
C ILE A 125 -1.07 6.20 -6.10
N GLY A 126 -1.55 7.35 -5.65
CA GLY A 126 -0.87 8.62 -5.87
C GLY A 126 0.09 8.90 -4.72
N ILE A 127 1.30 9.33 -5.02
CA ILE A 127 2.22 9.86 -4.02
C ILE A 127 2.64 11.27 -4.40
N CYS A 128 2.80 12.16 -3.43
CA CYS A 128 3.01 13.58 -3.66
C CYS A 128 4.12 14.14 -2.77
N TYR A 129 4.88 15.04 -3.35
CA TYR A 129 5.75 15.99 -2.65
C TYR A 129 5.44 17.39 -3.23
N ASP A 130 6.20 17.88 -4.19
CA ASP A 130 5.85 19.08 -4.98
C ASP A 130 4.93 18.73 -6.16
N VAL A 131 5.07 17.54 -6.69
CA VAL A 131 4.27 16.98 -7.79
C VAL A 131 3.74 15.62 -7.38
N CYS A 132 2.51 15.34 -7.79
CA CYS A 132 1.86 14.05 -7.55
C CYS A 132 2.08 13.09 -8.71
N ILE A 133 2.54 11.89 -8.42
CA ILE A 133 2.81 10.84 -9.40
C ILE A 133 2.03 9.57 -9.08
N PRO A 134 1.41 8.91 -10.08
CA PRO A 134 0.81 7.59 -9.87
C PRO A 134 1.89 6.52 -9.80
N ILE A 135 1.74 5.60 -8.85
CA ILE A 135 2.62 4.45 -8.66
C ILE A 135 1.79 3.18 -8.71
N GLU A 136 2.20 2.23 -9.54
CA GLU A 136 1.69 0.85 -9.52
C GLU A 136 2.67 -0.06 -8.78
N PHE A 137 2.13 -0.96 -7.95
CA PHE A 137 2.91 -2.00 -7.30
C PHE A 137 2.15 -3.33 -7.31
N LYS A 138 2.90 -4.44 -7.17
CA LYS A 138 2.37 -5.79 -7.09
C LYS A 138 2.98 -6.52 -5.91
N LEU A 139 2.13 -7.12 -5.08
CA LEU A 139 2.53 -7.93 -3.94
C LEU A 139 1.89 -9.29 -4.00
N GLN A 140 2.55 -10.28 -3.41
CA GLN A 140 2.01 -11.60 -3.21
C GLN A 140 2.43 -12.15 -1.85
N SER A 141 1.49 -12.75 -1.13
CA SER A 141 1.75 -13.45 0.13
C SER A 141 0.94 -14.74 0.20
N GLY A 142 1.65 -15.83 0.50
CA GLY A 142 1.02 -17.11 0.85
C GLY A 142 0.74 -17.13 2.35
N LEU A 143 -0.51 -17.02 2.74
CA LEU A 143 -0.93 -16.99 4.14
C LEU A 143 -0.96 -18.41 4.71
N LYS A 144 0.22 -18.96 5.04
CA LYS A 144 0.38 -20.35 5.54
C LYS A 144 0.34 -20.44 7.05
N THR A 145 0.76 -19.41 7.73
CA THR A 145 0.90 -19.42 9.20
C THR A 145 0.55 -18.03 9.72
N ILE A 146 -0.40 -18.02 10.62
CA ILE A 146 -0.78 -16.80 11.31
C ILE A 146 0.10 -16.76 12.55
N THR A 147 0.97 -15.78 12.60
CA THR A 147 1.79 -15.53 13.79
C THR A 147 0.89 -15.06 14.92
N ARG A 148 1.19 -15.50 16.16
CA ARG A 148 0.51 -14.99 17.35
C ARG A 148 1.00 -13.60 17.77
N GLU A 149 2.07 -13.11 17.17
CA GLU A 149 2.60 -11.78 17.46
C GLU A 149 1.84 -10.74 16.62
N ILE A 150 1.10 -9.92 17.32
CA ILE A 150 0.37 -8.80 16.73
C ILE A 150 1.39 -7.69 16.46
N SER A 151 1.54 -7.30 15.20
CA SER A 151 2.37 -6.14 14.85
C SER A 151 1.84 -4.88 15.54
N PRO A 152 2.68 -4.13 16.27
CA PRO A 152 2.28 -2.86 16.90
C PRO A 152 1.72 -1.86 15.87
N ASP A 153 2.30 -1.81 14.66
CA ASP A 153 1.86 -0.91 13.58
C ASP A 153 0.44 -1.26 13.13
N LEU A 154 0.14 -2.55 12.97
CA LEU A 154 -1.19 -3.01 12.58
C LEU A 154 -2.23 -2.74 13.68
N LEU A 155 -1.85 -2.92 14.95
CA LEU A 155 -2.72 -2.61 16.07
C LEU A 155 -2.99 -1.10 16.16
N ALA A 156 -1.97 -0.27 16.01
CA ALA A 156 -2.12 1.18 15.98
C ALA A 156 -3.05 1.63 14.83
N ALA A 157 -2.90 1.05 13.65
CA ALA A 157 -3.77 1.34 12.51
C ALA A 157 -5.24 0.99 12.81
N LEU A 158 -5.50 -0.17 13.42
CA LEU A 158 -6.86 -0.58 13.79
C LEU A 158 -7.49 0.32 14.85
N THR A 159 -6.71 0.79 15.83
CA THR A 159 -7.21 1.71 16.87
C THR A 159 -7.47 3.12 16.33
N SER A 160 -6.86 3.48 15.21
CA SER A 160 -7.02 4.77 14.54
C SER A 160 -8.01 4.74 13.36
N LEU A 161 -8.81 3.68 13.23
CA LEU A 161 -9.84 3.63 12.19
C LEU A 161 -10.76 4.83 12.26
N SER A 162 -11.06 5.41 11.12
CA SER A 162 -12.00 6.53 11.02
C SER A 162 -13.39 6.09 11.46
N LEU A 163 -13.98 6.80 12.41
CA LEU A 163 -15.34 6.56 12.90
C LEU A 163 -16.41 6.67 11.79
N ILE A 164 -16.07 7.22 10.62
CA ILE A 164 -16.96 7.31 9.47
C ILE A 164 -17.37 5.92 8.97
N HIS A 165 -16.55 4.89 9.15
CA HIS A 165 -16.90 3.51 8.81
C HIS A 165 -17.93 2.87 9.76
N ILE A 166 -18.13 3.45 10.93
CA ILE A 166 -19.06 2.92 11.97
C ILE A 166 -20.45 3.54 11.84
N SER A 167 -20.57 4.67 11.16
CA SER A 167 -21.78 5.51 11.18
C SER A 167 -22.45 5.72 9.82
N GLU A 168 -22.15 4.93 8.79
CA GLU A 168 -22.94 5.00 7.56
C GLU A 168 -24.27 4.27 7.79
N PRO A 169 -25.37 5.01 8.11
CA PRO A 169 -26.68 4.38 8.18
C PRO A 169 -27.03 3.91 6.76
N THR A 170 -27.28 2.62 6.59
CA THR A 170 -27.95 2.07 5.42
C THR A 170 -29.23 2.88 5.21
N ARG A 171 -29.22 3.85 4.30
CA ARG A 171 -30.44 4.49 3.82
C ARG A 171 -31.16 3.45 2.97
N PRO A 172 -32.36 2.99 3.35
CA PRO A 172 -33.22 2.28 2.43
C PRO A 172 -33.68 3.30 1.38
N TYR A 173 -33.51 2.97 0.12
CA TYR A 173 -34.17 3.63 -0.99
C TYR A 173 -35.59 3.11 -1.11
#